data_37c25537a3c5351b3d86258441e97a9c
#
_entry.id   37c25537a3c5351b3d86258441e97a9c
#
_cell.length_a   1.000
_cell.length_b   1.000
_cell.length_c   1.000
_cell.angle_alpha   90.00
_cell.angle_beta   90.00
_cell.angle_gamma   90.00
#
_symmetry.space_group_name_H-M   'P 1'
#
loop_
_entity.id
_entity.type
_entity.pdbx_description
1 polymer ?
#
loop_
_entity_poly.entity_id
_entity_poly.type
_entity_poly.pdbx_seq_one_letter_code
_entity_poly.pdbx_strand_id
1 'polypeptide(L)'
;LKFKSALILFGCTIILLSGCSASGSERIRTGTAGIGGTYYSFGTAFAGVFDEETDKIELDVKATAGSAANLRLMPKKYIQLAIAQSDLIYTAYNDDTTDGKDTFSAVAGLYPEVCHIVVQKDSDIQTISDLKGKKIGIGEEESGTEINAEHILLSEGLTLDMIDGKNLNYSEAAEALKNEEIDAMFCTSGFPVPVLSD
;
A
#
# COMPACT_ATOMS: atom_id res chain seq x y z
N LEU A 1 66.66 -2.29 30.08
CA LEU A 1 66.28 -1.68 28.74
C LEU A 1 65.12 -2.40 28.07
N LYS A 2 64.40 -3.35 28.71
CA LYS A 2 63.27 -4.11 28.09
C LYS A 2 61.87 -3.76 28.65
N PHE A 3 61.75 -2.89 29.63
CA PHE A 3 60.48 -2.53 30.25
C PHE A 3 59.79 -1.29 29.68
N LYS A 4 60.54 -0.45 28.96
CA LYS A 4 59.94 0.79 28.38
C LYS A 4 59.27 0.59 27.03
N SER A 5 59.58 -0.48 26.30
CA SER A 5 58.94 -0.79 24.99
C SER A 5 57.59 -1.48 25.11
N ALA A 6 57.31 -2.17 26.22
CA ALA A 6 56.03 -2.84 26.44
C ALA A 6 54.86 -1.86 26.80
N LEU A 7 55.21 -0.71 27.42
CA LEU A 7 54.23 0.25 27.84
C LEU A 7 53.69 1.13 26.69
N ILE A 8 54.48 1.27 25.63
CA ILE A 8 54.12 2.07 24.43
C ILE A 8 53.21 1.26 23.51
N LEU A 9 53.35 -0.07 23.48
CA LEU A 9 52.48 -0.93 22.65
C LEU A 9 51.07 -1.09 23.24
N PHE A 10 50.88 -0.96 24.57
CA PHE A 10 49.61 -1.07 25.22
C PHE A 10 48.77 0.24 25.12
N GLY A 11 49.42 1.40 24.94
CA GLY A 11 48.76 2.69 24.76
C GLY A 11 48.17 2.90 23.34
N CYS A 12 48.70 2.25 22.31
CA CYS A 12 48.18 2.39 20.95
C CYS A 12 46.97 1.50 20.63
N THR A 13 46.70 0.47 21.42
CA THR A 13 45.62 -0.49 21.15
C THR A 13 44.24 0.00 21.66
N ILE A 14 44.20 1.03 22.50
CA ILE A 14 42.96 1.57 23.12
C ILE A 14 42.30 2.63 22.23
N ILE A 15 43.01 3.20 21.23
CA ILE A 15 42.48 4.29 20.40
C ILE A 15 41.65 3.78 19.17
N LEU A 16 41.66 2.49 18.91
CA LEU A 16 40.95 1.91 17.76
C LEU A 16 39.53 1.40 18.06
N LEU A 17 39.02 1.61 19.26
CA LEU A 17 37.65 1.24 19.67
C LEU A 17 36.70 2.44 19.80
N SER A 18 37.07 3.60 19.27
CA SER A 18 36.10 4.65 18.97
C SER A 18 35.31 4.20 17.73
N GLY A 19 34.47 3.19 17.93
CA GLY A 19 33.49 2.76 16.96
C GLY A 19 32.68 3.98 16.56
N CYS A 20 32.70 4.33 15.30
CA CYS A 20 31.72 5.20 14.70
C CYS A 20 30.33 4.72 15.11
N SER A 21 29.70 5.39 16.08
CA SER A 21 28.26 5.44 16.14
C SER A 21 27.88 6.17 14.86
N ALA A 22 27.71 5.44 13.78
CA ALA A 22 26.93 5.90 12.67
C ALA A 22 25.53 6.14 13.25
N SER A 23 25.22 7.39 13.56
CA SER A 23 23.85 7.83 13.80
C SER A 23 23.15 7.78 12.44
N GLY A 24 22.91 6.57 11.94
CA GLY A 24 22.04 6.36 10.81
C GLY A 24 20.61 6.67 11.25
N SER A 25 19.85 7.30 10.38
CA SER A 25 18.41 7.44 10.56
C SER A 25 17.76 6.06 10.75
N GLU A 26 16.77 5.98 11.62
CA GLU A 26 15.94 4.79 11.73
C GLU A 26 15.04 4.69 10.48
N ARG A 27 15.15 3.61 9.74
CA ARG A 27 14.39 3.40 8.52
C ARG A 27 13.07 2.70 8.83
N ILE A 28 11.95 3.38 8.54
CA ILE A 28 10.58 2.87 8.69
C ILE A 28 10.02 2.56 7.31
N ARG A 29 9.87 1.28 6.99
CA ARG A 29 9.24 0.83 5.74
C ARG A 29 7.75 1.08 5.82
N THR A 30 7.26 1.91 4.89
CA THR A 30 5.88 2.38 4.82
C THR A 30 5.18 1.75 3.62
N GLY A 31 4.26 0.82 3.88
CA GLY A 31 3.43 0.19 2.84
C GLY A 31 2.36 1.14 2.34
N THR A 32 2.26 1.28 1.02
CA THR A 32 1.28 2.14 0.36
C THR A 32 0.36 1.33 -0.55
N ALA A 33 0.37 1.57 -1.85
CA ALA A 33 -0.28 0.79 -2.90
C ALA A 33 0.49 0.96 -4.21
N GLY A 34 -0.10 0.59 -5.33
CA GLY A 34 0.47 0.78 -6.66
C GLY A 34 0.84 2.25 -6.93
N ILE A 35 1.90 2.48 -7.71
CA ILE A 35 2.50 3.81 -7.97
C ILE A 35 1.48 4.82 -8.53
N GLY A 36 0.48 4.37 -9.31
CA GLY A 36 -0.60 5.23 -9.82
C GLY A 36 -1.70 5.59 -8.82
N GLY A 37 -1.65 5.06 -7.59
CA GLY A 37 -2.67 5.24 -6.56
C GLY A 37 -2.39 6.41 -5.60
N THR A 38 -3.45 6.86 -4.94
CA THR A 38 -3.40 7.96 -3.96
C THR A 38 -2.51 7.60 -2.76
N TYR A 39 -2.50 6.36 -2.29
CA TYR A 39 -1.65 5.93 -1.17
C TYR A 39 -0.17 6.15 -1.43
N TYR A 40 0.31 5.80 -2.63
CA TYR A 40 1.71 5.99 -2.99
C TYR A 40 2.08 7.47 -3.07
N SER A 41 1.24 8.28 -3.71
CA SER A 41 1.44 9.72 -3.83
C SER A 41 1.44 10.41 -2.46
N PHE A 42 0.46 10.06 -1.60
CA PHE A 42 0.40 10.58 -0.23
C PHE A 42 1.61 10.14 0.59
N GLY A 43 1.96 8.85 0.57
CA GLY A 43 3.10 8.31 1.31
C GLY A 43 4.42 8.97 0.91
N THR A 44 4.60 9.23 -0.38
CA THR A 44 5.79 9.93 -0.90
C THR A 44 5.84 11.39 -0.43
N ALA A 45 4.72 12.11 -0.49
CA ALA A 45 4.64 13.49 0.00
C ALA A 45 4.87 13.55 1.52
N PHE A 46 4.28 12.60 2.26
CA PHE A 46 4.44 12.51 3.71
C PHE A 46 5.90 12.19 4.10
N ALA A 47 6.57 11.30 3.38
CA ALA A 47 7.99 11.04 3.59
C ALA A 47 8.85 12.30 3.37
N GLY A 48 8.55 13.09 2.34
CA GLY A 48 9.24 14.36 2.10
C GLY A 48 9.10 15.35 3.26
N VAL A 49 7.92 15.46 3.86
CA VAL A 49 7.71 16.30 5.06
C VAL A 49 8.53 15.77 6.25
N PHE A 50 8.61 14.45 6.42
CA PHE A 50 9.44 13.85 7.48
C PHE A 50 10.91 14.16 7.30
N ASP A 51 11.43 14.08 6.08
CA ASP A 51 12.83 14.38 5.77
C ASP A 51 13.20 15.86 6.04
N GLU A 52 12.22 16.79 5.91
CA GLU A 52 12.40 18.19 6.26
C GLU A 52 12.41 18.45 7.79
N GLU A 53 11.65 17.64 8.55
CA GLU A 53 11.44 17.86 9.99
C GLU A 53 12.46 17.10 10.88
N THR A 54 13.06 16.01 10.38
CA THR A 54 14.00 15.20 11.18
C THR A 54 14.97 14.40 10.33
N ASP A 55 16.23 14.34 10.77
CA ASP A 55 17.27 13.47 10.22
C ASP A 55 17.36 12.10 10.94
N LYS A 56 16.51 11.87 11.94
CA LYS A 56 16.53 10.66 12.79
C LYS A 56 15.71 9.51 12.21
N ILE A 57 14.70 9.81 11.40
CA ILE A 57 13.77 8.84 10.85
C ILE A 57 13.68 9.04 9.34
N GLU A 58 13.85 7.98 8.59
CA GLU A 58 13.63 7.92 7.14
C GLU A 58 12.38 7.07 6.87
N LEU A 59 11.37 7.61 6.19
CA LEU A 59 10.22 6.84 5.73
C LEU A 59 10.54 6.22 4.36
N ASP A 60 10.81 4.93 4.36
CA ASP A 60 11.09 4.15 3.14
C ASP A 60 9.77 3.68 2.52
N VAL A 61 9.24 4.47 1.58
CA VAL A 61 7.95 4.24 0.92
C VAL A 61 8.03 3.03 0.00
N LYS A 62 7.16 2.06 0.26
CA LYS A 62 7.06 0.81 -0.50
C LYS A 62 5.76 0.78 -1.30
N ALA A 63 5.87 0.61 -2.61
CA ALA A 63 4.74 0.19 -3.42
C ALA A 63 4.34 -1.24 -3.02
N THR A 64 3.06 -1.44 -2.79
CA THR A 64 2.44 -2.73 -2.46
C THR A 64 1.17 -2.89 -3.29
N ALA A 65 0.50 -4.03 -3.19
CA ALA A 65 -0.81 -4.19 -3.82
C ALA A 65 -1.92 -3.36 -3.13
N GLY A 66 -1.71 -2.91 -1.88
CA GLY A 66 -2.67 -2.07 -1.16
C GLY A 66 -3.09 -2.64 0.19
N SER A 67 -4.34 -2.39 0.58
CA SER A 67 -4.82 -2.55 1.96
C SER A 67 -4.68 -3.96 2.52
N ALA A 68 -5.14 -5.00 1.82
CA ALA A 68 -5.07 -6.37 2.31
C ALA A 68 -3.62 -6.86 2.36
N ALA A 69 -2.80 -6.56 1.34
CA ALA A 69 -1.38 -6.85 1.34
C ALA A 69 -0.67 -6.18 2.52
N ASN A 70 -0.97 -4.91 2.81
CA ASN A 70 -0.36 -4.16 3.92
C ASN A 70 -0.70 -4.80 5.27
N LEU A 71 -1.97 -5.16 5.49
CA LEU A 71 -2.41 -5.82 6.71
C LEU A 71 -1.76 -7.20 6.89
N ARG A 72 -1.45 -7.91 5.81
CA ARG A 72 -0.72 -9.18 5.85
C ARG A 72 0.79 -9.01 6.10
N LEU A 73 1.39 -7.91 5.61
CA LEU A 73 2.83 -7.64 5.72
C LEU A 73 3.23 -7.08 7.09
N MET A 74 2.34 -6.34 7.75
CA MET A 74 2.61 -5.66 9.01
C MET A 74 2.90 -6.62 10.18
N PRO A 75 2.07 -7.65 10.47
CA PRO A 75 2.37 -8.64 11.50
C PRO A 75 3.69 -9.36 11.30
N LYS A 76 4.09 -9.55 10.05
CA LYS A 76 5.36 -10.18 9.66
C LYS A 76 6.57 -9.23 9.75
N LYS A 77 6.34 -7.97 10.15
CA LYS A 77 7.36 -6.93 10.28
C LYS A 77 8.10 -6.61 8.96
N TYR A 78 7.49 -6.91 7.81
CA TYR A 78 8.03 -6.49 6.52
C TYR A 78 7.86 -4.99 6.30
N ILE A 79 6.81 -4.41 6.86
CA ILE A 79 6.57 -2.97 6.96
C ILE A 79 6.23 -2.59 8.41
N GLN A 80 6.50 -1.35 8.79
CA GLN A 80 6.26 -0.83 10.14
C GLN A 80 5.14 0.22 10.17
N LEU A 81 4.88 0.86 9.04
CA LEU A 81 3.79 1.80 8.85
C LEU A 81 3.02 1.41 7.59
N ALA A 82 1.72 1.66 7.51
CA ALA A 82 0.93 1.34 6.34
C ALA A 82 -0.27 2.27 6.19
N ILE A 83 -0.70 2.46 4.95
CA ILE A 83 -1.99 3.04 4.62
C ILE A 83 -2.93 1.88 4.26
N ALA A 84 -4.13 1.87 4.82
CA ALA A 84 -5.12 0.84 4.56
C ALA A 84 -6.54 1.39 4.76
N GLN A 85 -7.50 0.79 4.08
CA GLN A 85 -8.92 1.08 4.21
C GLN A 85 -9.43 0.70 5.61
N SER A 86 -10.31 1.53 6.16
CA SER A 86 -10.81 1.36 7.53
C SER A 86 -11.67 0.11 7.71
N ASP A 87 -12.40 -0.32 6.71
CA ASP A 87 -13.20 -1.54 6.70
C ASP A 87 -12.35 -2.80 6.78
N LEU A 88 -11.22 -2.86 6.02
CA LEU A 88 -10.27 -3.95 6.11
C LEU A 88 -9.50 -3.95 7.44
N ILE A 89 -9.15 -2.76 7.95
CA ILE A 89 -8.56 -2.63 9.30
C ILE A 89 -9.54 -3.17 10.34
N TYR A 90 -10.84 -2.80 10.25
CA TYR A 90 -11.87 -3.28 11.15
C TYR A 90 -12.03 -4.80 11.09
N THR A 91 -12.06 -5.37 9.88
CA THR A 91 -12.13 -6.81 9.67
C THR A 91 -10.93 -7.52 10.27
N ALA A 92 -9.71 -7.07 9.96
CA ALA A 92 -8.48 -7.65 10.48
C ALA A 92 -8.37 -7.55 12.03
N TYR A 93 -8.89 -6.47 12.61
CA TYR A 93 -8.90 -6.28 14.06
C TYR A 93 -9.88 -7.20 14.79
N ASN A 94 -11.03 -7.50 14.17
CA ASN A 94 -12.09 -8.31 14.78
C ASN A 94 -12.04 -9.79 14.39
N ASP A 95 -11.14 -10.17 13.49
CA ASP A 95 -10.94 -11.57 13.07
C ASP A 95 -10.07 -12.31 14.11
N ASP A 96 -10.73 -13.15 14.91
CA ASP A 96 -10.05 -13.97 15.93
C ASP A 96 -9.14 -15.07 15.31
N THR A 97 -9.21 -15.28 14.01
CA THR A 97 -8.39 -16.28 13.29
C THR A 97 -7.07 -15.74 12.78
N THR A 98 -6.90 -14.42 12.77
CA THR A 98 -5.67 -13.78 12.32
C THR A 98 -4.74 -13.44 13.47
N ASP A 99 -3.45 -13.66 13.29
CA ASP A 99 -2.40 -13.23 14.24
C ASP A 99 -2.29 -11.69 14.33
N GLY A 100 -3.24 -10.96 13.73
CA GLY A 100 -3.17 -9.52 13.53
C GLY A 100 -3.70 -8.66 14.68
N LYS A 101 -4.56 -9.20 15.54
CA LYS A 101 -5.38 -8.42 16.48
C LYS A 101 -4.59 -7.48 17.39
N ASP A 102 -3.38 -7.84 17.81
CA ASP A 102 -2.53 -7.03 18.71
C ASP A 102 -1.23 -6.57 18.04
N THR A 103 -1.13 -6.68 16.72
CA THR A 103 0.13 -6.45 16.00
C THR A 103 0.23 -5.08 15.37
N PHE A 104 -0.86 -4.32 15.29
CA PHE A 104 -0.88 -2.96 14.79
C PHE A 104 -1.82 -2.05 15.58
N SER A 105 -1.62 -0.75 15.42
CA SER A 105 -2.50 0.28 15.99
C SER A 105 -2.83 1.31 14.91
N ALA A 106 -4.06 1.81 14.89
CA ALA A 106 -4.42 2.93 14.05
C ALA A 106 -3.81 4.23 14.59
N VAL A 107 -3.14 4.99 13.75
CA VAL A 107 -2.47 6.26 14.09
C VAL A 107 -3.37 7.45 13.76
N ALA A 108 -3.94 7.49 12.55
CA ALA A 108 -4.77 8.59 12.07
C ALA A 108 -5.73 8.13 10.97
N GLY A 109 -6.86 8.82 10.84
CA GLY A 109 -7.66 8.82 9.61
C GLY A 109 -7.14 9.91 8.68
N LEU A 110 -6.93 9.56 7.40
CA LEU A 110 -6.32 10.47 6.43
C LEU A 110 -7.36 11.20 5.59
N TYR A 111 -8.14 10.48 4.80
CA TYR A 111 -9.14 11.04 3.89
C TYR A 111 -10.21 9.98 3.57
N PRO A 112 -11.41 10.41 3.12
CA PRO A 112 -12.42 9.48 2.64
C PRO A 112 -12.03 8.91 1.26
N GLU A 113 -12.36 7.65 1.03
CA GLU A 113 -12.22 7.00 -0.26
C GLU A 113 -13.59 6.68 -0.85
N VAL A 114 -13.67 6.73 -2.16
CA VAL A 114 -14.86 6.40 -2.94
C VAL A 114 -14.51 5.28 -3.91
N CYS A 115 -15.35 4.25 -3.97
CA CYS A 115 -15.24 3.22 -4.99
C CYS A 115 -15.96 3.71 -6.26
N HIS A 116 -15.19 3.90 -7.33
CA HIS A 116 -15.67 4.26 -8.65
C HIS A 116 -15.77 3.00 -9.51
N ILE A 117 -16.83 2.91 -10.31
CA ILE A 117 -16.95 1.97 -11.42
C ILE A 117 -16.91 2.81 -12.68
N VAL A 118 -15.86 2.61 -13.47
CA VAL A 118 -15.61 3.43 -14.68
C VAL A 118 -15.84 2.57 -15.90
N VAL A 119 -16.58 3.12 -16.86
CA VAL A 119 -16.89 2.50 -18.15
C VAL A 119 -16.64 3.50 -19.27
N GLN A 120 -16.58 3.03 -20.52
CA GLN A 120 -16.57 3.90 -21.67
C GLN A 120 -17.87 4.73 -21.76
N LYS A 121 -17.77 5.94 -22.30
CA LYS A 121 -18.90 6.88 -22.40
C LYS A 121 -20.14 6.29 -23.09
N ASP A 122 -19.89 5.48 -24.12
CA ASP A 122 -20.95 4.89 -24.96
C ASP A 122 -21.21 3.42 -24.55
N SER A 123 -20.82 3.03 -23.36
CA SER A 123 -21.02 1.68 -22.81
C SER A 123 -22.51 1.37 -22.58
N ASP A 124 -22.89 0.12 -22.82
CA ASP A 124 -24.21 -0.43 -22.46
C ASP A 124 -24.36 -0.77 -20.96
N ILE A 125 -23.27 -0.67 -20.20
CA ILE A 125 -23.26 -0.90 -18.76
C ILE A 125 -23.83 0.33 -18.03
N GLN A 126 -24.99 0.18 -17.42
CA GLN A 126 -25.69 1.23 -16.68
C GLN A 126 -25.93 0.87 -15.22
N THR A 127 -25.86 -0.42 -14.89
CA THR A 127 -26.07 -0.97 -13.55
C THR A 127 -25.00 -1.98 -13.22
N ILE A 128 -24.85 -2.33 -11.94
CA ILE A 128 -23.92 -3.37 -11.49
C ILE A 128 -24.29 -4.73 -12.09
N SER A 129 -25.58 -5.02 -12.26
CA SER A 129 -26.05 -6.26 -12.87
C SER A 129 -25.59 -6.43 -14.33
N ASP A 130 -25.33 -5.33 -15.06
CA ASP A 130 -24.84 -5.38 -16.44
C ASP A 130 -23.37 -5.82 -16.53
N LEU A 131 -22.66 -5.88 -15.41
CA LEU A 131 -21.29 -6.35 -15.33
C LEU A 131 -21.16 -7.87 -15.54
N LYS A 132 -22.28 -8.62 -15.49
CA LYS A 132 -22.28 -10.06 -15.69
C LYS A 132 -21.71 -10.44 -17.06
N GLY A 133 -20.71 -11.32 -17.06
CA GLY A 133 -20.03 -11.79 -18.27
C GLY A 133 -19.06 -10.79 -18.91
N LYS A 134 -18.90 -9.59 -18.33
CA LYS A 134 -18.01 -8.55 -18.83
C LYS A 134 -16.57 -8.75 -18.36
N LYS A 135 -15.61 -8.18 -19.08
CA LYS A 135 -14.20 -8.12 -18.68
C LYS A 135 -13.98 -6.90 -17.79
N ILE A 136 -13.55 -7.10 -16.57
CA ILE A 136 -13.53 -6.05 -15.56
C ILE A 136 -12.20 -5.99 -14.86
N GLY A 137 -11.56 -4.79 -14.83
CA GLY A 137 -10.44 -4.51 -13.95
C GLY A 137 -10.92 -4.40 -12.50
N ILE A 138 -10.57 -5.36 -11.66
CA ILE A 138 -11.06 -5.44 -10.27
C ILE A 138 -10.04 -4.93 -9.24
N GLY A 139 -8.90 -4.38 -9.69
CA GLY A 139 -7.78 -3.97 -8.84
C GLY A 139 -6.70 -5.04 -8.76
N GLU A 140 -5.57 -4.70 -8.19
CA GLU A 140 -4.47 -5.64 -7.94
C GLU A 140 -4.91 -6.72 -6.95
N GLU A 141 -4.37 -7.92 -7.08
CA GLU A 141 -4.57 -9.00 -6.11
C GLU A 141 -4.14 -8.53 -4.70
N GLU A 142 -4.94 -8.82 -3.68
CA GLU A 142 -4.76 -8.32 -2.30
C GLU A 142 -4.91 -6.79 -2.15
N SER A 143 -5.53 -6.09 -3.11
CA SER A 143 -5.88 -4.67 -2.96
C SER A 143 -7.21 -4.50 -2.22
N GLY A 144 -7.41 -3.31 -1.64
CA GLY A 144 -8.72 -2.93 -1.12
C GLY A 144 -9.77 -2.77 -2.23
N THR A 145 -9.33 -2.43 -3.45
CA THR A 145 -10.23 -2.32 -4.61
C THR A 145 -10.80 -3.67 -5.02
N GLU A 146 -9.99 -4.73 -5.01
CA GLU A 146 -10.45 -6.10 -5.28
C GLU A 146 -11.54 -6.52 -4.28
N ILE A 147 -11.30 -6.30 -2.99
CA ILE A 147 -12.27 -6.61 -1.93
C ILE A 147 -13.57 -5.80 -2.10
N ASN A 148 -13.45 -4.52 -2.44
CA ASN A 148 -14.62 -3.68 -2.69
C ASN A 148 -15.39 -4.11 -3.94
N ALA A 149 -14.69 -4.50 -5.00
CA ALA A 149 -15.32 -5.04 -6.21
C ALA A 149 -16.13 -6.30 -5.89
N GLU A 150 -15.54 -7.23 -5.13
CA GLU A 150 -16.25 -8.43 -4.67
C GLU A 150 -17.51 -8.08 -3.85
N HIS A 151 -17.39 -7.21 -2.85
CA HIS A 151 -18.51 -6.80 -2.01
C HIS A 151 -19.64 -6.12 -2.81
N ILE A 152 -19.28 -5.23 -3.74
CA ILE A 152 -20.25 -4.54 -4.59
C ILE A 152 -20.96 -5.51 -5.53
N LEU A 153 -20.24 -6.42 -6.17
CA LEU A 153 -20.82 -7.45 -7.02
C LEU A 153 -21.76 -8.35 -6.22
N LEU A 154 -21.35 -8.81 -5.04
CA LEU A 154 -22.17 -9.64 -4.16
C LEU A 154 -23.45 -8.94 -3.71
N SER A 155 -23.47 -7.63 -3.56
CA SER A 155 -24.67 -6.87 -3.18
C SER A 155 -25.79 -6.96 -4.22
N GLU A 156 -25.43 -7.24 -5.48
CA GLU A 156 -26.36 -7.45 -6.61
C GLU A 156 -26.46 -8.93 -7.02
N GLY A 157 -25.95 -9.84 -6.18
CA GLY A 157 -26.00 -11.29 -6.41
C GLY A 157 -25.04 -11.77 -7.50
N LEU A 158 -24.04 -10.99 -7.84
CA LEU A 158 -22.95 -11.40 -8.72
C LEU A 158 -21.75 -11.90 -7.89
N THR A 159 -21.07 -12.92 -8.40
CA THR A 159 -19.83 -13.43 -7.84
C THR A 159 -18.69 -13.25 -8.84
N LEU A 160 -17.43 -13.30 -8.39
CA LEU A 160 -16.28 -13.09 -9.28
C LEU A 160 -16.21 -14.10 -10.44
N ASP A 161 -16.75 -15.31 -10.28
CA ASP A 161 -16.85 -16.32 -11.35
C ASP A 161 -17.91 -15.98 -12.42
N MET A 162 -18.78 -15.02 -12.16
CA MET A 162 -19.79 -14.53 -13.13
C MET A 162 -19.27 -13.40 -14.03
N ILE A 163 -18.03 -12.95 -13.83
CA ILE A 163 -17.35 -11.94 -14.63
C ILE A 163 -16.00 -12.48 -15.14
N ASP A 164 -15.38 -11.81 -16.10
CA ASP A 164 -13.97 -12.02 -16.46
C ASP A 164 -13.09 -10.98 -15.73
N GLY A 165 -12.82 -11.23 -14.46
CA GLY A 165 -12.03 -10.34 -13.60
C GLY A 165 -10.56 -10.30 -14.00
N LYS A 166 -9.98 -9.09 -14.03
CA LYS A 166 -8.57 -8.84 -14.31
C LYS A 166 -7.94 -8.10 -13.14
N ASN A 167 -6.92 -8.67 -12.52
CA ASN A 167 -6.13 -8.02 -11.49
C ASN A 167 -5.11 -7.07 -12.13
N LEU A 168 -5.48 -5.81 -12.27
CA LEU A 168 -4.70 -4.74 -12.90
C LEU A 168 -4.52 -3.60 -11.91
N ASN A 169 -3.36 -2.93 -11.94
CA ASN A 169 -3.23 -1.64 -11.26
C ASN A 169 -4.04 -0.56 -12.00
N TYR A 170 -4.22 0.60 -11.39
CA TYR A 170 -5.09 1.64 -11.95
C TYR A 170 -4.63 2.17 -13.31
N SER A 171 -3.33 2.29 -13.54
CA SER A 171 -2.80 2.76 -14.82
C SER A 171 -3.02 1.72 -15.93
N GLU A 172 -2.74 0.46 -15.62
CA GLU A 172 -2.99 -0.66 -16.56
C GLU A 172 -4.48 -0.79 -16.87
N ALA A 173 -5.35 -0.70 -15.85
CA ALA A 173 -6.79 -0.79 -16.01
C ALA A 173 -7.35 0.39 -16.85
N ALA A 174 -6.88 1.61 -16.59
CA ALA A 174 -7.29 2.78 -17.36
C ALA A 174 -6.86 2.67 -18.84
N GLU A 175 -5.64 2.19 -19.10
CA GLU A 175 -5.15 1.96 -20.45
C GLU A 175 -5.94 0.85 -21.16
N ALA A 176 -6.17 -0.28 -20.46
CA ALA A 176 -6.96 -1.39 -21.00
C ALA A 176 -8.41 -0.98 -21.29
N LEU A 177 -9.00 -0.10 -20.46
CA LEU A 177 -10.33 0.46 -20.70
C LEU A 177 -10.34 1.38 -21.93
N LYS A 178 -9.35 2.27 -22.08
CA LYS A 178 -9.20 3.14 -23.26
C LYS A 178 -9.04 2.33 -24.55
N ASN A 179 -8.35 1.19 -24.48
CA ASN A 179 -8.10 0.30 -25.63
C ASN A 179 -9.23 -0.72 -25.88
N GLU A 180 -10.33 -0.66 -25.12
CA GLU A 180 -11.47 -1.60 -25.21
C GLU A 180 -11.06 -3.06 -24.93
N GLU A 181 -9.98 -3.28 -24.17
CA GLU A 181 -9.52 -4.60 -23.76
C GLU A 181 -10.31 -5.11 -22.55
N ILE A 182 -10.87 -4.17 -21.74
CA ILE A 182 -11.82 -4.42 -20.67
C ILE A 182 -13.04 -3.52 -20.83
N ASP A 183 -14.18 -3.95 -20.28
CA ASP A 183 -15.47 -3.26 -20.39
C ASP A 183 -15.70 -2.24 -19.27
N ALA A 184 -15.11 -2.49 -18.10
CA ALA A 184 -15.22 -1.64 -16.90
C ALA A 184 -13.98 -1.79 -16.01
N MET A 185 -13.77 -0.82 -15.10
CA MET A 185 -12.79 -0.96 -14.03
C MET A 185 -13.32 -0.44 -12.71
N PHE A 186 -12.93 -1.09 -11.62
CA PHE A 186 -13.08 -0.58 -10.26
C PHE A 186 -11.85 0.24 -9.87
N CYS A 187 -12.10 1.32 -9.13
CA CYS A 187 -11.05 2.16 -8.56
C CYS A 187 -11.52 2.71 -7.21
N THR A 188 -10.90 2.29 -6.11
CA THR A 188 -11.16 2.84 -4.77
C THR A 188 -10.05 3.81 -4.41
N SER A 189 -10.39 5.09 -4.29
CA SER A 189 -9.39 6.14 -4.10
C SER A 189 -10.02 7.41 -3.52
N GLY A 190 -9.16 8.30 -3.01
CA GLY A 190 -9.56 9.68 -2.70
C GLY A 190 -9.89 10.46 -3.98
N PHE A 191 -10.71 11.50 -3.86
CA PHE A 191 -11.08 12.37 -4.98
C PHE A 191 -10.30 13.70 -4.93
N PRO A 192 -9.80 14.23 -6.06
CA PRO A 192 -9.82 13.67 -7.42
C PRO A 192 -8.87 12.49 -7.61
N VAL A 193 -9.20 11.61 -8.59
CA VAL A 193 -8.35 10.47 -8.95
C VAL A 193 -7.56 10.84 -10.21
N PRO A 194 -6.24 11.07 -10.13
CA PRO A 194 -5.46 11.55 -11.28
C PRO A 194 -5.57 10.65 -12.51
N VAL A 195 -5.49 9.34 -12.34
CA VAL A 195 -5.56 8.37 -13.44
C VAL A 195 -6.91 8.34 -14.17
N LEU A 196 -7.98 8.89 -13.58
CA LEU A 196 -9.30 9.01 -14.20
C LEU A 196 -9.55 10.39 -14.82
N SER A 197 -8.59 11.31 -14.73
CA SER A 197 -8.73 12.69 -15.23
C SER A 197 -8.12 12.91 -16.61
N ASP A 198 -7.34 11.95 -17.11
CA ASP A 198 -6.66 11.94 -18.40
C ASP A 198 -7.44 11.12 -19.44
#